data_234cfa053d3b741d8289799d2fdce32e
#
_entry.id   234cfa053d3b741d8289799d2fdce32e
#
_cell.length_a   1.000
_cell.length_b   1.000
_cell.length_c   1.000
_cell.angle_alpha   90.00
_cell.angle_beta   90.00
_cell.angle_gamma   90.00
#
_symmetry.space_group_name_H-M   'P 1'
#
loop_
_entity.id
_entity.type
_entity.pdbx_description
1 polymer ?
#
loop_
_entity_poly.entity_id
_entity_poly.type
_entity_poly.pdbx_seq_one_letter_code
_entity_poly.pdbx_strand_id
1 'polypeptide(L)'
;MREALKRYRAVFRREALVPALAGVSDERFRRIGFDLFLMRGYSVEPLDAQGVDGVATPASGDAERAFYIRALRLDSGTVSPREVTQFFLAVHARGGQLGTFITNTAFSDEAYDEFIRCSTKYPQILVDLVSGNELQDRLIAHRLGVAEGAGGLLELKGEYFTS
;
A
#
# COMPACT_ATOMS: atom_id res chain seq x y z
N MET A 1 -7.57 17.77 27.29
CA MET A 1 -8.77 16.97 26.98
C MET A 1 -9.05 16.82 25.49
N ARG A 2 -9.02 17.89 24.69
CA ARG A 2 -9.22 17.83 23.24
C ARG A 2 -8.15 17.01 22.49
N GLU A 3 -6.89 17.11 22.88
CA GLU A 3 -5.79 16.35 22.25
C GLU A 3 -5.82 14.86 22.62
N ALA A 4 -6.15 14.52 23.86
CA ALA A 4 -6.32 13.13 24.29
C ALA A 4 -7.49 12.45 23.57
N LEU A 5 -8.60 13.18 23.38
CA LEU A 5 -9.76 12.71 22.63
C LEU A 5 -9.45 12.53 21.14
N LYS A 6 -8.62 13.42 20.55
CA LYS A 6 -8.16 13.27 19.17
C LYS A 6 -7.29 12.02 18.99
N ARG A 7 -6.36 11.78 19.93
CA ARG A 7 -5.51 10.58 19.92
C ARG A 7 -6.32 9.30 20.09
N TYR A 8 -7.24 9.29 21.04
CA TYR A 8 -8.13 8.16 21.27
C TYR A 8 -9.02 7.88 20.05
N ARG A 9 -9.57 8.91 19.43
CA ARG A 9 -10.36 8.79 18.20
C ARG A 9 -9.53 8.26 17.03
N ALA A 10 -8.29 8.73 16.86
CA ALA A 10 -7.39 8.25 15.82
C ALA A 10 -7.05 6.76 15.99
N VAL A 11 -6.79 6.32 17.21
CA VAL A 11 -6.50 4.91 17.53
C VAL A 11 -7.72 4.04 17.24
N PHE A 12 -8.90 4.43 17.67
CA PHE A 12 -10.14 3.69 17.42
C PHE A 12 -10.44 3.52 15.91
N ARG A 13 -10.21 4.58 15.12
CA ARG A 13 -10.40 4.57 13.66
C ARG A 13 -9.45 3.62 12.96
N ARG A 14 -8.19 3.62 13.38
CA ARG A 14 -7.14 2.76 12.85
C ARG A 14 -7.48 1.29 13.06
N GLU A 15 -7.92 0.94 14.25
CA GLU A 15 -8.34 -0.41 14.59
C GLU A 15 -9.51 -0.92 13.73
N ALA A 16 -10.45 -0.05 13.36
CA ALA A 16 -11.58 -0.40 12.51
C ALA A 16 -11.15 -0.77 11.06
N LEU A 17 -10.03 -0.23 10.58
CA LEU A 17 -9.50 -0.54 9.25
C LEU A 17 -8.83 -1.93 9.19
N VAL A 18 -8.34 -2.46 10.30
CA VAL A 18 -7.67 -3.77 10.33
C VAL A 18 -8.59 -4.88 9.81
N PRO A 19 -9.79 -5.11 10.40
CA PRO A 19 -10.69 -6.15 9.89
C PRO A 19 -11.25 -5.82 8.50
N ALA A 20 -11.46 -4.55 8.18
CA ALA A 20 -11.94 -4.15 6.87
C ALA A 20 -10.94 -4.54 5.77
N LEU A 21 -9.66 -4.26 5.95
CA LEU A 21 -8.61 -4.62 5.00
C LEU A 21 -8.36 -6.13 4.92
N ALA A 22 -8.48 -6.85 6.05
CA ALA A 22 -8.33 -8.29 6.06
C ALA A 22 -9.47 -9.00 5.33
N GLY A 23 -10.67 -8.42 5.33
CA GLY A 23 -11.87 -9.01 4.74
C GLY A 23 -12.06 -8.76 3.24
N VAL A 24 -11.27 -7.90 2.60
CA VAL A 24 -11.39 -7.62 1.16
C VAL A 24 -10.84 -8.78 0.33
N SER A 25 -11.26 -8.87 -0.92
CA SER A 25 -10.63 -9.78 -1.89
C SER A 25 -9.23 -9.29 -2.27
N ASP A 26 -8.41 -10.19 -2.80
CA ASP A 26 -7.08 -9.82 -3.31
C ASP A 26 -7.18 -8.78 -4.42
N GLU A 27 -8.15 -8.92 -5.31
CA GLU A 27 -8.40 -7.95 -6.37
C GLU A 27 -8.78 -6.57 -5.80
N ARG A 28 -9.66 -6.54 -4.81
CA ARG A 28 -10.07 -5.28 -4.18
C ARG A 28 -8.89 -4.63 -3.44
N PHE A 29 -8.05 -5.42 -2.80
CA PHE A 29 -6.85 -4.92 -2.13
C PHE A 29 -5.87 -4.28 -3.12
N ARG A 30 -5.67 -4.88 -4.29
CA ARG A 30 -4.87 -4.27 -5.35
C ARG A 30 -5.43 -2.92 -5.79
N ARG A 31 -6.75 -2.82 -5.95
CA ARG A 31 -7.41 -1.55 -6.30
C ARG A 31 -7.24 -0.48 -5.24
N ILE A 32 -7.30 -0.86 -3.97
CA ILE A 32 -7.03 0.06 -2.85
C ILE A 32 -5.61 0.62 -2.97
N GLY A 33 -4.63 -0.23 -3.26
CA GLY A 33 -3.26 0.19 -3.52
C GLY A 33 -3.16 1.16 -4.70
N PHE A 34 -3.89 0.90 -5.78
CA PHE A 34 -3.93 1.79 -6.96
C PHE A 34 -4.57 3.14 -6.65
N ASP A 35 -5.62 3.16 -5.81
CA ASP A 35 -6.32 4.38 -5.42
C ASP A 35 -5.39 5.38 -4.73
N LEU A 36 -4.38 4.91 -3.99
CA LEU A 36 -3.38 5.77 -3.37
C LEU A 36 -2.59 6.60 -4.39
N PHE A 37 -2.42 6.08 -5.60
CA PHE A 37 -1.77 6.79 -6.70
C PHE A 37 -2.75 7.59 -7.54
N LEU A 38 -3.92 7.04 -7.82
CA LEU A 38 -4.97 7.71 -8.60
C LEU A 38 -5.37 9.05 -7.97
N MET A 39 -5.52 9.10 -6.67
CA MET A 39 -5.90 10.33 -5.99
C MET A 39 -4.78 11.38 -5.96
N ARG A 40 -3.53 10.98 -6.22
CA ARG A 40 -2.39 11.88 -6.37
C ARG A 40 -2.20 12.35 -7.82
N GLY A 41 -3.12 12.02 -8.71
CA GLY A 41 -3.08 12.41 -10.12
C GLY A 41 -2.30 11.48 -11.04
N TYR A 42 -1.85 10.32 -10.55
CA TYR A 42 -1.23 9.29 -11.38
C TYR A 42 -2.29 8.57 -12.22
N SER A 43 -1.90 8.08 -13.38
CA SER A 43 -2.63 7.05 -14.09
C SER A 43 -2.08 5.69 -13.70
N VAL A 44 -2.94 4.68 -13.51
CA VAL A 44 -2.52 3.35 -13.09
C VAL A 44 -2.94 2.33 -14.13
N GLU A 45 -1.98 1.52 -14.57
CA GLU A 45 -2.20 0.41 -15.48
C GLU A 45 -1.97 -0.90 -14.72
N PRO A 46 -2.98 -1.80 -14.64
CA PRO A 46 -2.79 -3.12 -14.08
C PRO A 46 -1.82 -3.94 -14.92
N LEU A 47 -0.99 -4.74 -14.26
CA LEU A 47 -0.08 -5.68 -14.90
C LEU A 47 -0.42 -7.10 -14.50
N ASP A 48 -0.52 -7.99 -15.47
CA ASP A 48 -0.64 -9.43 -15.24
C ASP A 48 0.75 -10.06 -15.26
N ALA A 49 1.46 -9.90 -14.15
CA ALA A 49 2.84 -10.34 -14.05
C ALA A 49 3.17 -10.78 -12.63
N GLN A 50 4.06 -11.75 -12.51
CA GLN A 50 4.53 -12.23 -11.22
C GLN A 50 5.36 -11.16 -10.51
N GLY A 51 5.05 -10.91 -9.23
CA GLY A 51 5.81 -10.02 -8.37
C GLY A 51 5.43 -8.54 -8.45
N VAL A 52 4.57 -8.15 -9.40
CA VAL A 52 4.10 -6.77 -9.58
C VAL A 52 2.65 -6.77 -10.05
N ASP A 53 1.85 -5.84 -9.53
CA ASP A 53 0.41 -5.76 -9.81
C ASP A 53 0.02 -4.64 -10.76
N GLY A 54 0.82 -3.59 -10.84
CA GLY A 54 0.51 -2.46 -11.69
C GLY A 54 1.66 -1.46 -11.77
N VAL A 55 1.47 -0.47 -12.63
CA VAL A 55 2.39 0.67 -12.77
C VAL A 55 1.61 1.98 -12.73
N ALA A 56 2.05 2.89 -11.90
CA ALA A 56 1.50 4.24 -11.78
C ALA A 56 2.43 5.23 -12.46
N THR A 57 1.90 5.95 -13.45
CA THR A 57 2.65 6.96 -14.22
C THR A 57 2.16 8.34 -13.82
N PRO A 58 3.06 9.30 -13.50
CA PRO A 58 2.65 10.65 -13.15
C PRO A 58 1.98 11.37 -14.34
N ALA A 59 1.20 12.42 -14.04
CA ALA A 59 0.49 13.19 -15.06
C ALA A 59 1.41 13.77 -16.13
N SER A 60 2.70 14.02 -15.81
CA SER A 60 3.72 14.46 -16.78
C SER A 60 4.05 13.40 -17.85
N GLY A 61 3.66 12.14 -17.63
CA GLY A 61 4.00 11.03 -18.52
C GLY A 61 5.45 10.55 -18.43
N ASP A 62 6.22 11.04 -17.46
CA ASP A 62 7.61 10.68 -17.27
C ASP A 62 7.74 9.25 -16.76
N ALA A 63 8.18 8.35 -17.64
CA ALA A 63 8.34 6.92 -17.32
C ALA A 63 9.40 6.66 -16.24
N GLU A 64 10.40 7.52 -16.08
CA GLU A 64 11.43 7.38 -15.04
C GLU A 64 10.87 7.64 -13.64
N ARG A 65 9.74 8.35 -13.55
CA ARG A 65 9.02 8.63 -12.32
C ARG A 65 7.83 7.71 -12.10
N ALA A 66 7.68 6.67 -12.90
CA ALA A 66 6.63 5.68 -12.74
C ALA A 66 6.95 4.77 -11.53
N PHE A 67 5.92 4.50 -10.72
CA PHE A 67 6.00 3.56 -9.61
C PHE A 67 5.44 2.21 -10.01
N TYR A 68 6.22 1.16 -9.83
CA TYR A 68 5.72 -0.21 -9.87
C TYR A 68 5.09 -0.55 -8.53
N ILE A 69 3.92 -1.19 -8.57
CA ILE A 69 3.10 -1.42 -7.38
C ILE A 69 2.92 -2.92 -7.17
N ARG A 70 3.21 -3.36 -5.95
CA ARG A 70 2.80 -4.66 -5.43
C ARG A 70 1.85 -4.42 -4.26
N ALA A 71 0.67 -4.98 -4.30
CA ALA A 71 -0.30 -4.94 -3.21
C ALA A 71 -0.65 -6.37 -2.82
N LEU A 72 -0.05 -6.83 -1.73
CA LEU A 72 -0.18 -8.20 -1.23
C LEU A 72 -1.02 -8.24 0.04
N ARG A 73 -2.22 -8.80 -0.07
CA ARG A 73 -3.08 -9.07 1.08
C ARG A 73 -2.78 -10.45 1.64
N LEU A 74 -2.63 -10.52 2.95
CA LEU A 74 -2.47 -11.78 3.69
C LEU A 74 -3.63 -11.95 4.68
N ASP A 75 -4.11 -13.19 4.81
CA ASP A 75 -5.11 -13.54 5.83
C ASP A 75 -4.50 -13.54 7.23
N SER A 76 -3.24 -13.91 7.32
CA SER A 76 -2.45 -13.93 8.56
C SER A 76 -0.96 -13.93 8.26
N GLY A 77 -0.15 -13.67 9.27
CA GLY A 77 1.30 -13.69 9.16
C GLY A 77 1.88 -12.41 8.57
N THR A 78 3.09 -12.51 8.08
CA THR A 78 3.89 -11.39 7.58
C THR A 78 4.44 -11.70 6.18
N VAL A 79 4.77 -10.64 5.44
CA VAL A 79 5.39 -10.76 4.12
C VAL A 79 6.77 -11.40 4.25
N SER A 80 7.03 -12.43 3.45
CA SER A 80 8.29 -13.19 3.46
C SER A 80 9.39 -12.50 2.65
N PRO A 81 10.66 -12.86 2.88
CA PRO A 81 11.79 -12.37 2.07
C PRO A 81 11.63 -12.67 0.57
N ARG A 82 11.08 -13.82 0.24
CA ARG A 82 10.85 -14.23 -1.16
C ARG A 82 9.97 -13.25 -1.91
N GLU A 83 8.92 -12.73 -1.29
CA GLU A 83 8.02 -11.75 -1.90
C GLU A 83 8.76 -10.44 -2.20
N VAL A 84 9.65 -10.01 -1.31
CA VAL A 84 10.49 -8.82 -1.50
C VAL A 84 11.45 -9.02 -2.68
N THR A 85 12.13 -10.15 -2.73
CA THR A 85 13.04 -10.49 -3.84
C THR A 85 12.30 -10.50 -5.17
N GLN A 86 11.15 -11.15 -5.26
CA GLN A 86 10.35 -11.22 -6.47
C GLN A 86 9.92 -9.84 -6.96
N PHE A 87 9.59 -8.95 -6.04
CA PHE A 87 9.22 -7.58 -6.39
C PHE A 87 10.39 -6.80 -7.00
N PHE A 88 11.58 -6.84 -6.36
CA PHE A 88 12.77 -6.20 -6.92
C PHE A 88 13.14 -6.74 -8.30
N LEU A 89 13.09 -8.06 -8.47
CA LEU A 89 13.37 -8.69 -9.77
C LEU A 89 12.37 -8.27 -10.84
N ALA A 90 11.08 -8.15 -10.48
CA ALA A 90 10.04 -7.73 -11.41
C ALA A 90 10.23 -6.26 -11.84
N VAL A 91 10.58 -5.37 -10.91
CA VAL A 91 10.88 -3.97 -11.20
C VAL A 91 12.13 -3.85 -12.06
N HIS A 92 13.18 -4.58 -11.71
CA HIS A 92 14.45 -4.59 -12.46
C HIS A 92 14.26 -5.08 -13.90
N ALA A 93 13.51 -6.15 -14.09
CA ALA A 93 13.25 -6.73 -15.41
C ALA A 93 12.54 -5.75 -16.36
N ARG A 94 11.82 -4.77 -15.81
CA ARG A 94 11.11 -3.74 -16.57
C ARG A 94 11.88 -2.44 -16.69
N GLY A 95 13.12 -2.38 -16.22
CA GLY A 95 13.92 -1.16 -16.22
C GLY A 95 13.37 -0.09 -15.27
N GLY A 96 12.54 -0.47 -14.29
CA GLY A 96 11.96 0.45 -13.34
C GLY A 96 12.96 0.99 -12.33
N GLN A 97 12.68 2.17 -11.78
CA GLN A 97 13.51 2.84 -10.79
C GLN A 97 12.78 3.07 -9.47
N LEU A 98 11.46 3.07 -9.47
CA LEU A 98 10.63 3.33 -8.30
C LEU A 98 9.64 2.18 -8.10
N GLY A 99 9.45 1.77 -6.85
CA GLY A 99 8.49 0.76 -6.49
C GLY A 99 7.83 1.03 -5.14
N THR A 100 6.62 0.54 -4.99
CA THR A 100 5.88 0.57 -3.72
C THR A 100 5.31 -0.81 -3.46
N PHE A 101 5.67 -1.40 -2.35
CA PHE A 101 5.14 -2.69 -1.90
C PHE A 101 4.21 -2.47 -0.70
N ILE A 102 2.94 -2.77 -0.89
CA ILE A 102 1.86 -2.51 0.08
C ILE A 102 1.35 -3.84 0.63
N THR A 103 1.18 -3.93 1.93
CA THR A 103 0.52 -5.07 2.58
C THR A 103 -0.47 -4.60 3.64
N ASN A 104 -1.43 -5.44 3.98
CA ASN A 104 -2.37 -5.19 5.09
C ASN A 104 -1.81 -5.62 6.44
N THR A 105 -0.71 -6.37 6.48
CA THR A 105 -0.08 -6.86 7.70
C THR A 105 1.27 -6.17 7.94
N ALA A 106 2.34 -6.93 8.04
CA ALA A 106 3.68 -6.40 8.27
C ALA A 106 4.70 -7.17 7.43
N PHE A 107 5.88 -6.63 7.30
CA PHE A 107 7.03 -7.33 6.72
C PHE A 107 7.79 -8.03 7.86
N SER A 108 8.21 -9.28 7.65
CA SER A 108 9.05 -9.98 8.63
C SER A 108 10.41 -9.31 8.77
N ASP A 109 11.11 -9.58 9.87
CA ASP A 109 12.48 -9.08 10.06
C ASP A 109 13.40 -9.55 8.92
N GLU A 110 13.23 -10.81 8.50
CA GLU A 110 13.96 -11.39 7.38
C GLU A 110 13.60 -10.71 6.04
N ALA A 111 12.35 -10.26 5.89
CA ALA A 111 11.95 -9.48 4.71
C ALA A 111 12.63 -8.10 4.68
N TYR A 112 12.79 -7.43 5.82
CA TYR A 112 13.56 -6.20 5.91
C TYR A 112 15.05 -6.41 5.61
N ASP A 113 15.64 -7.50 6.09
CA ASP A 113 17.02 -7.87 5.77
C ASP A 113 17.19 -8.09 4.26
N GLU A 114 16.23 -8.78 3.66
CA GLU A 114 16.20 -8.99 2.20
C GLU A 114 16.03 -7.68 1.44
N PHE A 115 15.19 -6.77 1.93
CA PHE A 115 15.02 -5.44 1.36
C PHE A 115 16.35 -4.68 1.33
N ILE A 116 17.11 -4.69 2.42
CA ILE A 116 18.44 -4.05 2.50
C ILE A 116 19.39 -4.68 1.48
N ARG A 117 19.41 -6.01 1.39
CA ARG A 117 20.24 -6.75 0.44
C ARG A 117 19.89 -6.41 -1.01
N CYS A 118 18.62 -6.41 -1.37
CA CYS A 118 18.15 -6.04 -2.70
C CYS A 118 18.45 -4.57 -3.02
N SER A 119 18.27 -3.67 -2.07
CA SER A 119 18.58 -2.25 -2.23
C SER A 119 20.08 -2.01 -2.48
N THR A 120 20.93 -2.83 -1.88
CA THR A 120 22.37 -2.79 -2.11
C THR A 120 22.75 -3.35 -3.48
N LYS A 121 22.07 -4.43 -3.89
CA LYS A 121 22.31 -5.08 -5.20
C LYS A 121 21.76 -4.23 -6.37
N TYR A 122 20.64 -3.55 -6.16
CA TYR A 122 19.97 -2.72 -7.17
C TYR A 122 19.86 -1.27 -6.68
N PRO A 123 20.98 -0.53 -6.56
CA PRO A 123 20.98 0.80 -5.94
C PRO A 123 20.18 1.85 -6.74
N GLN A 124 19.89 1.60 -8.02
CA GLN A 124 19.08 2.44 -8.87
C GLN A 124 17.56 2.29 -8.61
N ILE A 125 17.14 1.26 -7.88
CA ILE A 125 15.74 0.98 -7.56
C ILE A 125 15.46 1.44 -6.14
N LEU A 126 14.56 2.42 -6.01
CA LEU A 126 14.07 2.90 -4.72
C LEU A 126 12.70 2.30 -4.46
N VAL A 127 12.57 1.55 -3.37
CA VAL A 127 11.33 0.89 -2.99
C VAL A 127 10.84 1.42 -1.65
N ASP A 128 9.56 1.77 -1.61
CA ASP A 128 8.82 2.13 -0.41
C ASP A 128 8.05 0.90 0.08
N LEU A 129 8.34 0.43 1.29
CA LEU A 129 7.61 -0.65 1.94
C LEU A 129 6.51 -0.06 2.81
N VAL A 130 5.27 -0.35 2.47
CA VAL A 130 4.08 0.17 3.16
C VAL A 130 3.43 -0.97 3.96
N SER A 131 3.68 -0.99 5.26
CA SER A 131 3.05 -1.94 6.19
C SER A 131 1.57 -1.60 6.42
N GLY A 132 0.83 -2.51 7.04
CA GLY A 132 -0.58 -2.30 7.37
C GLY A 132 -0.85 -1.02 8.15
N ASN A 133 0.01 -0.68 9.10
CA ASN A 133 -0.10 0.55 9.87
C ASN A 133 0.05 1.80 9.01
N GLU A 134 1.04 1.81 8.13
CA GLU A 134 1.27 2.93 7.21
C GLU A 134 0.15 3.04 6.18
N LEU A 135 -0.35 1.90 5.68
CA LEU A 135 -1.50 1.87 4.78
C LEU A 135 -2.74 2.50 5.42
N GLN A 136 -3.04 2.15 6.67
CA GLN A 136 -4.16 2.71 7.41
C GLN A 136 -4.02 4.23 7.55
N ASP A 137 -2.83 4.72 7.90
CA ASP A 137 -2.56 6.16 8.01
C ASP A 137 -2.79 6.88 6.67
N ARG A 138 -2.35 6.29 5.57
CA ARG A 138 -2.53 6.85 4.21
C ARG A 138 -4.00 6.87 3.80
N LEU A 139 -4.76 5.80 4.08
CA LEU A 139 -6.20 5.74 3.80
C LEU A 139 -6.96 6.83 4.57
N ILE A 140 -6.62 7.02 5.84
CA ILE A 140 -7.23 8.08 6.66
C ILE A 140 -6.86 9.47 6.13
N ALA A 141 -5.58 9.70 5.85
CA ALA A 141 -5.09 11.00 5.37
C ALA A 141 -5.76 11.41 4.05
N HIS A 142 -5.99 10.45 3.17
CA HIS A 142 -6.57 10.68 1.84
C HIS A 142 -8.09 10.46 1.78
N ARG A 143 -8.73 10.15 2.90
CA ARG A 143 -10.17 9.87 2.97
C ARG A 143 -10.63 8.74 2.03
N LEU A 144 -9.79 7.72 1.87
CA LEU A 144 -10.12 6.51 1.13
C LEU A 144 -10.78 5.49 2.05
N GLY A 145 -12.02 5.11 1.76
CA GLY A 145 -12.79 4.20 2.61
C GLY A 145 -13.23 4.79 3.95
N VAL A 146 -13.02 6.08 4.15
CA VAL A 146 -13.31 6.80 5.39
C VAL A 146 -14.01 8.11 5.05
N ALA A 147 -15.09 8.43 5.75
CA ALA A 147 -15.83 9.69 5.59
C ALA A 147 -16.02 10.39 6.92
N GLU A 148 -16.25 11.70 6.89
CA GLU A 148 -16.67 12.42 8.07
C GLU A 148 -18.16 12.16 8.34
N GLY A 149 -18.43 11.58 9.53
CA GLY A 149 -19.78 11.40 10.04
C GLY A 149 -20.20 12.53 10.98
N ALA A 150 -21.28 12.31 11.70
CA ALA A 150 -21.83 13.27 12.65
C ALA A 150 -20.80 13.65 13.71
N GLY A 151 -20.72 14.97 14.04
CA GLY A 151 -19.80 15.49 15.04
C GLY A 151 -18.32 15.49 14.65
N GLY A 152 -18.01 15.41 13.35
CA GLY A 152 -16.63 15.40 12.84
C GLY A 152 -15.88 14.09 13.12
N LEU A 153 -16.60 13.03 13.43
CA LEU A 153 -16.07 11.68 13.56
C LEU A 153 -15.83 11.08 12.18
N LEU A 154 -14.71 10.38 11.99
CA LEU A 154 -14.54 9.60 10.79
C LEU A 154 -15.31 8.28 10.91
N GLU A 155 -15.99 7.91 9.85
CA GLU A 155 -16.73 6.67 9.76
C GLU A 155 -16.18 5.81 8.63
N LEU A 156 -16.18 4.50 8.83
CA LEU A 156 -15.78 3.55 7.81
C LEU A 156 -16.86 3.48 6.73
N LYS A 157 -16.45 3.64 5.47
CA LYS A 157 -17.31 3.38 4.31
C LYS A 157 -17.22 1.92 3.94
N GLY A 158 -18.12 1.08 4.47
CA GLY A 158 -18.10 -0.36 4.24
C GLY A 158 -18.10 -0.73 2.75
N GLU A 159 -18.85 -0.02 1.94
CA GLU A 159 -18.96 -0.22 0.49
C GLU A 159 -17.62 -0.07 -0.26
N TYR A 160 -16.70 0.76 0.25
CA TYR A 160 -15.36 0.91 -0.34
C TYR A 160 -14.55 -0.38 -0.23
N PHE A 161 -14.79 -1.17 0.81
CA PHE A 161 -14.08 -2.43 1.07
C PHE A 161 -14.82 -3.65 0.54
N THR A 162 -16.03 -3.51 0.04
CA THR A 162 -16.82 -4.60 -0.54
C THR A 162 -16.75 -4.58 -2.06
N SER A 163 -16.55 -5.74 -2.67
CA SER A 163 -16.52 -6.05 -4.12
C SER A 163 -15.19 -6.44 -4.67
#